data_16ce3a32a805629198cf43524dda74fb
#
_entry.id   16ce3a32a805629198cf43524dda74fb
#
_cell.length_a   1.000
_cell.length_b   1.000
_cell.length_c   1.000
_cell.angle_alpha   90.00
_cell.angle_beta   90.00
_cell.angle_gamma   90.00
#
_symmetry.space_group_name_H-M   'P 1'
#
loop_
_entity.id
_entity.type
_entity.pdbx_description
1 polymer ?
#
loop_
_entity_poly.entity_id
_entity_poly.type
_entity_poly.pdbx_seq_one_letter_code
_entity_poly.pdbx_strand_id
1 'polypeptide(L)'
;MKIFSSNGSRAGRTARSSALIIALALILVLAVGGTVAYIFTQTGPVINTFTPADAKITVDEQTSSNQKTEIIVKNNSTGVPVYIRVALVANMIDKDENVTGAATVPTFTRGENWILGDDGYYYYTEPVPVGGSTGNLLQSPMTLDENMQVVVLADAIQAMPKQAVIDAWGVTVDSNGSISK
;
A
#
# COMPACT_ATOMS: atom_id res chain seq x y z
N MET A 1 39.34 57.53 75.55
CA MET A 1 39.91 56.49 74.77
C MET A 1 38.77 55.85 73.94
N LYS A 2 38.60 56.27 72.71
CA LYS A 2 37.52 55.77 71.80
C LYS A 2 38.13 54.76 70.87
N ILE A 3 37.60 53.53 70.87
CA ILE A 3 37.99 52.45 70.01
C ILE A 3 37.02 52.51 68.80
N PHE A 4 37.50 52.83 67.64
CA PHE A 4 36.74 52.72 66.36
C PHE A 4 36.80 51.27 65.88
N SER A 5 35.69 50.63 65.88
CA SER A 5 35.51 49.34 65.19
C SER A 5 35.13 49.58 63.75
N SER A 6 36.00 49.24 62.82
CA SER A 6 35.74 49.29 61.41
C SER A 6 35.00 47.99 60.94
N ASN A 7 33.74 48.10 60.75
CA ASN A 7 32.96 47.02 60.21
C ASN A 7 33.11 47.03 58.65
N GLY A 8 34.13 46.35 58.16
CA GLY A 8 34.41 46.27 56.73
C GLY A 8 33.34 45.41 55.97
N SER A 9 32.73 46.04 55.05
CA SER A 9 31.65 45.53 54.22
C SER A 9 32.00 44.22 53.41
N ARG A 10 31.50 43.09 53.91
CA ARG A 10 31.51 41.80 53.17
C ARG A 10 30.37 41.69 52.20
N ALA A 11 29.44 42.66 52.15
CA ALA A 11 28.24 42.61 51.30
C ALA A 11 28.50 42.78 49.78
N GLY A 12 29.61 43.41 49.38
CA GLY A 12 29.89 43.70 48.00
C GLY A 12 30.44 42.54 47.14
N ARG A 13 30.99 41.50 47.83
CA ARG A 13 31.56 40.33 47.10
C ARG A 13 30.50 39.30 46.75
N THR A 14 29.53 39.07 47.65
CA THR A 14 28.43 38.09 47.36
C THR A 14 27.48 38.58 46.31
N ALA A 15 27.17 39.88 46.23
CA ALA A 15 26.33 40.47 45.21
C ALA A 15 26.96 40.38 43.81
N ARG A 16 28.27 40.55 43.69
CA ARG A 16 28.98 40.43 42.38
C ARG A 16 29.05 38.97 41.90
N SER A 17 29.27 38.00 42.78
CA SER A 17 29.28 36.59 42.44
C SER A 17 27.89 36.08 42.06
N SER A 18 26.82 36.52 42.73
CA SER A 18 25.45 36.20 42.39
C SER A 18 25.04 36.78 41.03
N ALA A 19 25.45 38.00 40.75
CA ALA A 19 25.18 38.61 39.40
C ALA A 19 25.90 37.88 38.28
N LEU A 20 27.13 37.39 38.49
CA LEU A 20 27.88 36.57 37.51
C LEU A 20 27.23 35.21 37.29
N ILE A 21 26.73 34.57 38.34
CA ILE A 21 26.02 33.27 38.20
C ILE A 21 24.71 33.43 37.42
N ILE A 22 23.95 34.49 37.72
CA ILE A 22 22.71 34.79 37.00
C ILE A 22 23.01 35.10 35.51
N ALA A 23 24.04 35.91 35.24
CA ALA A 23 24.43 36.20 33.83
C ALA A 23 24.87 34.95 33.07
N LEU A 24 25.65 34.06 33.73
CA LEU A 24 26.08 32.80 33.12
C LEU A 24 24.89 31.88 32.83
N ALA A 25 23.95 31.79 33.77
CA ALA A 25 22.73 31.01 33.61
C ALA A 25 21.85 31.53 32.42
N LEU A 26 21.71 32.85 32.31
CA LEU A 26 20.98 33.46 31.20
C LEU A 26 21.65 33.21 29.84
N ILE A 27 22.98 33.30 29.76
CA ILE A 27 23.73 32.97 28.55
C ILE A 27 23.52 31.50 28.15
N LEU A 28 23.51 30.60 29.14
CA LEU A 28 23.33 29.16 28.91
C LEU A 28 21.90 28.84 28.39
N VAL A 29 20.88 29.48 28.96
CA VAL A 29 19.49 29.38 28.54
C VAL A 29 19.33 29.91 27.09
N LEU A 30 19.94 31.05 26.78
CA LEU A 30 19.90 31.62 25.43
C LEU A 30 20.63 30.75 24.40
N ALA A 31 21.78 30.17 24.78
CA ALA A 31 22.54 29.29 23.92
C ALA A 31 21.76 27.99 23.60
N VAL A 32 21.17 27.34 24.63
CA VAL A 32 20.38 26.11 24.43
C VAL A 32 19.07 26.43 23.72
N GLY A 33 18.35 27.47 24.16
CA GLY A 33 17.08 27.88 23.54
C GLY A 33 17.26 28.31 22.08
N GLY A 34 18.32 29.03 21.75
CA GLY A 34 18.66 29.41 20.37
C GLY A 34 18.99 28.22 19.47
N THR A 35 19.72 27.22 20.01
CA THR A 35 20.05 26.00 19.24
C THR A 35 18.83 25.16 18.95
N VAL A 36 17.94 25.00 19.92
CA VAL A 36 16.68 24.26 19.75
C VAL A 36 15.77 24.99 18.74
N ALA A 37 15.60 26.30 18.88
CA ALA A 37 14.83 27.11 17.94
C ALA A 37 15.38 27.04 16.50
N TYR A 38 16.71 27.07 16.35
CA TYR A 38 17.38 26.94 15.06
C TYR A 38 17.11 25.57 14.43
N ILE A 39 17.19 24.48 15.18
CA ILE A 39 16.90 23.13 14.68
C ILE A 39 15.44 23.04 14.22
N PHE A 40 14.47 23.54 15.01
CA PHE A 40 13.06 23.53 14.60
C PHE A 40 12.74 24.42 13.41
N THR A 41 13.53 25.47 13.16
CA THR A 41 13.34 26.37 12.01
C THR A 41 13.96 25.79 10.72
N GLN A 42 15.03 25.00 10.85
CA GLN A 42 15.71 24.38 9.69
C GLN A 42 15.06 23.06 9.27
N THR A 43 14.41 22.35 10.20
CA THR A 43 13.57 21.20 9.86
C THR A 43 12.17 21.70 9.53
N GLY A 44 11.94 22.12 8.30
CA GLY A 44 10.59 22.28 7.78
C GLY A 44 9.82 20.97 8.02
N PRO A 45 8.50 21.01 8.25
CA PRO A 45 7.73 19.79 8.39
C PRO A 45 7.97 18.92 7.16
N VAL A 46 8.54 17.73 7.35
CA VAL A 46 8.58 16.72 6.28
C VAL A 46 7.14 16.28 6.09
N ILE A 47 6.43 16.96 5.20
CA ILE A 47 5.11 16.55 4.77
C ILE A 47 5.34 15.35 3.83
N ASN A 48 5.33 14.15 4.40
CA ASN A 48 5.15 12.96 3.60
C ASN A 48 3.72 12.98 3.06
N THR A 49 3.56 13.57 1.89
CA THR A 49 2.30 13.48 1.14
C THR A 49 2.22 12.04 0.65
N PHE A 50 1.63 11.17 1.46
CA PHE A 50 1.25 9.84 1.02
C PHE A 50 0.02 10.01 0.13
N THR A 51 0.21 9.96 -1.18
CA THR A 51 -0.88 9.81 -2.12
C THR A 51 -1.20 8.32 -2.17
N PRO A 52 -2.36 7.87 -1.67
CA PRO A 52 -2.75 6.47 -1.81
C PRO A 52 -2.71 6.11 -3.30
N ALA A 53 -2.04 5.03 -3.62
CA ALA A 53 -2.05 4.52 -4.98
C ALA A 53 -3.46 4.00 -5.28
N ASP A 54 -4.11 4.55 -6.29
CA ASP A 54 -5.41 4.10 -6.76
C ASP A 54 -5.19 2.91 -7.71
N ALA A 55 -5.43 1.70 -7.21
CA ALA A 55 -5.33 0.48 -7.99
C ALA A 55 -6.56 0.38 -8.90
N LYS A 56 -6.41 0.76 -10.17
CA LYS A 56 -7.43 0.66 -11.21
C LYS A 56 -7.11 -0.47 -12.15
N ILE A 57 -8.09 -1.33 -12.39
CA ILE A 57 -7.98 -2.42 -13.35
C ILE A 57 -9.18 -2.42 -14.31
N THR A 58 -8.99 -2.99 -15.49
CA THR A 58 -10.04 -3.28 -16.44
C THR A 58 -9.91 -4.74 -16.85
N VAL A 59 -11.03 -5.44 -16.92
CA VAL A 59 -11.10 -6.81 -17.41
C VAL A 59 -11.47 -6.76 -18.87
N ASP A 60 -10.62 -7.32 -19.71
CA ASP A 60 -10.89 -7.53 -21.14
C ASP A 60 -11.30 -8.99 -21.33
N GLU A 61 -12.52 -9.18 -21.81
CA GLU A 61 -13.12 -10.50 -22.02
C GLU A 61 -13.57 -10.66 -23.45
N GLN A 62 -13.34 -11.85 -24.02
CA GLN A 62 -13.89 -12.20 -25.31
C GLN A 62 -14.73 -13.47 -25.20
N THR A 63 -15.93 -13.40 -25.76
CA THR A 63 -16.84 -14.54 -25.88
C THR A 63 -17.25 -14.67 -27.35
N SER A 64 -17.12 -15.86 -27.88
CA SER A 64 -17.54 -16.18 -29.24
C SER A 64 -18.47 -17.39 -29.20
N SER A 65 -19.71 -17.20 -29.63
CA SER A 65 -20.76 -18.21 -29.51
C SER A 65 -20.93 -18.69 -28.07
N ASN A 66 -20.67 -19.97 -27.80
CA ASN A 66 -20.71 -20.57 -26.48
C ASN A 66 -19.32 -20.80 -25.90
N GLN A 67 -18.32 -20.00 -26.27
CA GLN A 67 -16.95 -20.15 -25.78
C GLN A 67 -16.44 -18.81 -25.27
N LYS A 68 -15.90 -18.80 -24.04
CA LYS A 68 -15.10 -17.72 -23.53
C LYS A 68 -13.64 -17.97 -23.92
N THR A 69 -13.06 -17.07 -24.71
CA THR A 69 -11.74 -17.26 -25.33
C THR A 69 -10.65 -16.48 -24.63
N GLU A 70 -11.02 -15.38 -23.97
CA GLU A 70 -10.04 -14.48 -23.37
C GLU A 70 -10.53 -13.93 -22.04
N ILE A 71 -9.65 -13.91 -21.05
CA ILE A 71 -9.78 -13.18 -19.80
C ILE A 71 -8.40 -12.59 -19.50
N ILE A 72 -8.26 -11.30 -19.72
CA ILE A 72 -7.04 -10.54 -19.47
C ILE A 72 -7.40 -9.37 -18.55
N VAL A 73 -6.54 -9.07 -17.57
CA VAL A 73 -6.75 -7.93 -16.68
C VAL A 73 -5.63 -6.92 -16.89
N LYS A 74 -6.02 -5.69 -17.20
CA LYS A 74 -5.11 -4.57 -17.45
C LYS A 74 -4.98 -3.69 -16.23
N ASN A 75 -3.75 -3.31 -15.89
CA ASN A 75 -3.45 -2.33 -14.86
C ASN A 75 -3.54 -0.90 -15.43
N ASN A 76 -4.62 -0.19 -15.13
CA ASN A 76 -4.83 1.21 -15.49
C ASN A 76 -4.51 2.17 -14.32
N SER A 77 -3.82 1.69 -13.29
CA SER A 77 -3.40 2.50 -12.16
C SER A 77 -2.43 3.60 -12.59
N THR A 78 -2.37 4.67 -11.84
CA THR A 78 -1.37 5.71 -12.03
C THR A 78 -0.25 5.54 -11.01
N GLY A 79 0.93 5.14 -11.47
CA GLY A 79 2.17 5.19 -10.68
C GLY A 79 2.58 3.93 -9.93
N VAL A 80 1.77 2.84 -9.91
CA VAL A 80 2.12 1.63 -9.17
C VAL A 80 1.84 0.34 -9.93
N PRO A 81 2.75 -0.65 -9.87
CA PRO A 81 2.44 -2.01 -10.26
C PRO A 81 1.45 -2.64 -9.26
N VAL A 82 0.64 -3.59 -9.72
CA VAL A 82 -0.36 -4.27 -8.90
C VAL A 82 -0.25 -5.78 -9.04
N TYR A 83 -0.58 -6.50 -7.97
CA TYR A 83 -0.94 -7.91 -8.06
C TYR A 83 -2.42 -8.02 -8.40
N ILE A 84 -2.78 -9.04 -9.15
CA ILE A 84 -4.14 -9.26 -9.64
C ILE A 84 -4.59 -10.67 -9.29
N ARG A 85 -5.84 -10.78 -8.82
CA ARG A 85 -6.55 -12.05 -8.69
C ARG A 85 -7.92 -11.97 -9.35
N VAL A 86 -8.43 -13.11 -9.77
CA VAL A 86 -9.69 -13.24 -10.48
C VAL A 86 -10.52 -14.35 -9.85
N ALA A 87 -11.80 -14.10 -9.62
CA ALA A 87 -12.79 -15.13 -9.34
C ALA A 87 -13.73 -15.28 -10.55
N LEU A 88 -14.10 -16.51 -10.86
CA LEU A 88 -15.08 -16.83 -11.87
C LEU A 88 -16.39 -17.26 -11.21
N VAL A 89 -17.50 -16.66 -11.62
CA VAL A 89 -18.83 -17.01 -11.13
C VAL A 89 -19.68 -17.43 -12.30
N ALA A 90 -20.13 -18.69 -12.30
CA ALA A 90 -21.01 -19.22 -13.33
C ALA A 90 -22.47 -19.17 -12.88
N ASN A 91 -23.35 -18.72 -13.75
CA ASN A 91 -24.79 -18.64 -13.54
C ASN A 91 -25.53 -19.21 -14.75
N MET A 92 -26.70 -19.79 -14.50
CA MET A 92 -27.68 -20.04 -15.55
C MET A 92 -28.50 -18.77 -15.77
N ILE A 93 -28.78 -18.46 -17.04
CA ILE A 93 -29.56 -17.29 -17.45
C ILE A 93 -30.74 -17.68 -18.32
N ASP A 94 -31.78 -16.88 -18.33
CA ASP A 94 -32.88 -17.03 -19.28
C ASP A 94 -32.60 -16.25 -20.60
N LYS A 95 -33.57 -16.28 -21.50
CA LYS A 95 -33.51 -15.55 -22.78
C LYS A 95 -33.41 -14.02 -22.65
N ASP A 96 -33.78 -13.49 -21.50
CA ASP A 96 -33.75 -12.07 -21.17
C ASP A 96 -32.51 -11.71 -20.33
N GLU A 97 -31.52 -12.63 -20.26
CA GLU A 97 -30.26 -12.55 -19.48
C GLU A 97 -30.43 -12.44 -17.97
N ASN A 98 -31.61 -12.79 -17.43
CA ASN A 98 -31.79 -12.82 -15.97
C ASN A 98 -31.20 -14.10 -15.40
N VAL A 99 -30.53 -13.98 -14.24
CA VAL A 99 -29.98 -15.13 -13.52
C VAL A 99 -31.13 -15.99 -12.97
N THR A 100 -31.15 -17.26 -13.39
CA THR A 100 -32.15 -18.23 -12.96
C THR A 100 -31.63 -19.23 -11.92
N GLY A 101 -30.30 -19.34 -11.78
CA GLY A 101 -29.66 -20.22 -10.82
C GLY A 101 -28.15 -20.17 -10.87
N ALA A 102 -27.51 -20.77 -9.86
CA ALA A 102 -26.07 -20.94 -9.84
C ALA A 102 -25.66 -22.10 -10.78
N ALA A 103 -24.48 -21.98 -11.39
CA ALA A 103 -23.86 -23.02 -12.18
C ALA A 103 -22.43 -23.29 -11.71
N THR A 104 -21.85 -24.38 -12.15
CA THR A 104 -20.44 -24.68 -11.89
C THR A 104 -19.60 -24.13 -13.03
N VAL A 105 -18.50 -23.44 -12.71
CA VAL A 105 -17.55 -22.95 -13.71
C VAL A 105 -17.02 -24.15 -14.50
N PRO A 106 -17.13 -24.14 -15.86
CA PRO A 106 -16.60 -25.22 -16.68
C PRO A 106 -15.09 -25.37 -16.48
N THR A 107 -14.62 -26.60 -16.65
CA THR A 107 -13.19 -26.89 -16.56
C THR A 107 -12.45 -26.28 -17.75
N PHE A 108 -11.28 -25.70 -17.48
CA PHE A 108 -10.39 -25.14 -18.49
C PHE A 108 -8.92 -25.31 -18.08
N THR A 109 -8.03 -25.19 -19.04
CA THR A 109 -6.59 -25.15 -18.77
C THR A 109 -6.19 -23.70 -18.51
N ARG A 110 -5.53 -23.47 -17.37
CA ARG A 110 -5.03 -22.15 -16.98
C ARG A 110 -3.88 -21.72 -17.88
N GLY A 111 -3.84 -20.43 -18.17
CA GLY A 111 -2.73 -19.78 -18.85
C GLY A 111 -1.48 -19.72 -17.99
N GLU A 112 -0.39 -19.35 -18.62
CA GLU A 112 0.90 -19.20 -17.97
C GLU A 112 0.85 -18.12 -16.88
N ASN A 113 1.61 -18.32 -15.79
CA ASN A 113 1.67 -17.43 -14.63
C ASN A 113 0.35 -17.26 -13.85
N TRP A 114 -0.62 -18.17 -14.03
CA TRP A 114 -1.82 -18.22 -13.24
C TRP A 114 -1.83 -19.45 -12.32
N ILE A 115 -2.12 -19.24 -11.03
CA ILE A 115 -2.29 -20.31 -10.04
C ILE A 115 -3.69 -20.22 -9.42
N LEU A 116 -4.27 -21.37 -9.07
CA LEU A 116 -5.54 -21.45 -8.33
C LEU A 116 -5.23 -21.56 -6.84
N GLY A 117 -5.80 -20.68 -6.04
CA GLY A 117 -5.76 -20.75 -4.60
C GLY A 117 -6.87 -21.63 -4.02
N ASP A 118 -6.71 -22.05 -2.77
CA ASP A 118 -7.70 -22.84 -2.03
C ASP A 118 -9.00 -22.05 -1.73
N ASP A 119 -8.93 -20.73 -1.87
CA ASP A 119 -10.06 -19.80 -1.72
C ASP A 119 -10.88 -19.62 -3.02
N GLY A 120 -10.52 -20.34 -4.08
CA GLY A 120 -11.21 -20.30 -5.36
C GLY A 120 -10.83 -19.13 -6.26
N TYR A 121 -9.88 -18.29 -5.85
CA TYR A 121 -9.34 -17.24 -6.71
C TYR A 121 -8.19 -17.76 -7.57
N TYR A 122 -8.10 -17.24 -8.78
CA TYR A 122 -6.95 -17.37 -9.66
C TYR A 122 -6.03 -16.18 -9.46
N TYR A 123 -4.78 -16.42 -9.11
CA TYR A 123 -3.77 -15.40 -8.85
C TYR A 123 -2.81 -15.31 -10.03
N TYR A 124 -2.57 -14.11 -10.53
CA TYR A 124 -1.47 -13.88 -11.45
C TYR A 124 -0.18 -13.76 -10.63
N THR A 125 0.81 -14.59 -10.94
CA THR A 125 1.97 -14.76 -10.06
C THR A 125 2.92 -13.58 -10.03
N GLU A 126 2.88 -12.72 -11.04
CA GLU A 126 3.79 -11.58 -11.18
C GLU A 126 3.08 -10.24 -11.01
N PRO A 127 3.77 -9.20 -10.48
CA PRO A 127 3.20 -7.87 -10.44
C PRO A 127 3.03 -7.29 -11.85
N VAL A 128 1.85 -6.81 -12.17
CA VAL A 128 1.53 -6.20 -13.46
C VAL A 128 1.93 -4.72 -13.43
N PRO A 129 2.86 -4.26 -14.29
CA PRO A 129 3.29 -2.86 -14.32
C PRO A 129 2.16 -1.93 -14.79
N VAL A 130 2.33 -0.63 -14.52
CA VAL A 130 1.40 0.41 -15.00
C VAL A 130 1.24 0.34 -16.51
N GLY A 131 0.00 0.30 -16.98
CA GLY A 131 -0.33 0.15 -18.40
C GLY A 131 -0.11 -1.25 -18.99
N GLY A 132 0.45 -2.18 -18.19
CA GLY A 132 0.62 -3.58 -18.56
C GLY A 132 -0.66 -4.40 -18.34
N SER A 133 -0.61 -5.64 -18.76
CA SER A 133 -1.72 -6.61 -18.62
C SER A 133 -1.19 -7.95 -18.12
N THR A 134 -2.07 -8.75 -17.53
CA THR A 134 -1.79 -10.16 -17.25
C THR A 134 -1.67 -10.94 -18.56
N GLY A 135 -1.12 -12.14 -18.51
CA GLY A 135 -1.40 -13.14 -19.55
C GLY A 135 -2.88 -13.55 -19.54
N ASN A 136 -3.35 -14.17 -20.63
CA ASN A 136 -4.70 -14.72 -20.68
C ASN A 136 -4.86 -15.83 -19.61
N LEU A 137 -5.91 -15.75 -18.79
CA LEU A 137 -6.23 -16.79 -17.80
C LEU A 137 -6.57 -18.12 -18.48
N LEU A 138 -7.11 -18.07 -19.70
CA LEU A 138 -7.51 -19.24 -20.46
C LEU A 138 -6.41 -19.63 -21.46
N GLN A 139 -5.74 -20.77 -21.25
CA GLN A 139 -4.80 -21.33 -22.24
C GLN A 139 -5.53 -21.84 -23.47
N SER A 140 -6.77 -22.32 -23.28
CA SER A 140 -7.67 -22.77 -24.34
C SER A 140 -9.09 -22.23 -24.06
N PRO A 141 -9.93 -22.05 -25.10
CA PRO A 141 -11.29 -21.58 -24.90
C PRO A 141 -12.07 -22.42 -23.87
N MET A 142 -12.79 -21.75 -22.98
CA MET A 142 -13.72 -22.38 -22.03
C MET A 142 -15.07 -22.54 -22.74
N THR A 143 -15.54 -23.75 -22.91
CA THR A 143 -16.87 -24.03 -23.50
C THR A 143 -17.94 -23.84 -22.42
N LEU A 144 -18.94 -23.02 -22.73
CA LEU A 144 -20.08 -22.74 -21.86
C LEU A 144 -21.26 -23.64 -22.28
N ASP A 145 -22.03 -24.10 -21.29
CA ASP A 145 -23.28 -24.76 -21.55
C ASP A 145 -24.32 -23.78 -22.10
N GLU A 146 -25.37 -24.30 -22.72
CA GLU A 146 -26.48 -23.50 -23.24
C GLU A 146 -27.12 -22.72 -22.06
N ASN A 147 -27.37 -21.43 -22.26
CA ASN A 147 -27.90 -20.52 -21.24
C ASN A 147 -27.01 -20.34 -20.00
N MET A 148 -25.71 -20.54 -20.15
CA MET A 148 -24.74 -20.27 -19.09
C MET A 148 -23.97 -18.97 -19.33
N GLN A 149 -23.81 -18.20 -18.27
CA GLN A 149 -22.93 -17.02 -18.24
C GLN A 149 -21.83 -17.23 -17.19
N VAL A 150 -20.58 -16.89 -17.55
CA VAL A 150 -19.48 -16.82 -16.60
C VAL A 150 -19.06 -15.36 -16.43
N VAL A 151 -19.25 -14.84 -15.22
CA VAL A 151 -18.88 -13.49 -14.81
C VAL A 151 -17.47 -13.51 -14.23
N VAL A 152 -16.65 -12.56 -14.64
CA VAL A 152 -15.28 -12.39 -14.13
C VAL A 152 -15.23 -11.28 -13.09
N LEU A 153 -14.83 -11.60 -11.87
CA LEU A 153 -14.62 -10.66 -10.80
C LEU A 153 -13.12 -10.52 -10.59
N ALA A 154 -12.57 -9.36 -10.90
CA ALA A 154 -11.15 -9.10 -10.71
C ALA A 154 -10.93 -8.15 -9.54
N ASP A 155 -9.86 -8.41 -8.80
CA ASP A 155 -9.40 -7.62 -7.67
C ASP A 155 -7.90 -7.35 -7.79
N ALA A 156 -7.46 -6.19 -7.36
CA ALA A 156 -6.07 -5.77 -7.46
C ALA A 156 -5.59 -5.08 -6.19
N ILE A 157 -4.34 -5.33 -5.85
CA ILE A 157 -3.66 -4.67 -4.74
C ILE A 157 -2.30 -4.17 -5.19
N GLN A 158 -1.86 -3.03 -4.68
CA GLN A 158 -0.53 -2.50 -4.98
C GLN A 158 0.57 -3.52 -4.65
N ALA A 159 1.58 -3.62 -5.52
CA ALA A 159 2.67 -4.58 -5.34
C ALA A 159 3.66 -4.21 -4.22
N MET A 160 3.66 -2.94 -3.81
CA MET A 160 4.55 -2.46 -2.75
C MET A 160 3.76 -1.67 -1.70
N PRO A 161 3.99 -1.91 -0.40
CA PRO A 161 4.89 -2.94 0.13
C PRO A 161 4.33 -4.35 -0.07
N LYS A 162 5.20 -5.36 -0.25
CA LYS A 162 4.79 -6.78 -0.41
C LYS A 162 3.90 -7.28 0.73
N GLN A 163 4.08 -6.72 1.93
CA GLN A 163 3.29 -7.09 3.10
C GLN A 163 1.78 -6.84 2.89
N ALA A 164 1.41 -5.84 2.09
CA ALA A 164 0.01 -5.52 1.84
C ALA A 164 -0.75 -6.68 1.16
N VAL A 165 -0.15 -7.32 0.15
CA VAL A 165 -0.77 -8.47 -0.52
C VAL A 165 -0.73 -9.73 0.34
N ILE A 166 0.34 -9.93 1.12
CA ILE A 166 0.46 -11.05 2.06
C ILE A 166 -0.66 -11.00 3.10
N ASP A 167 -0.85 -9.84 3.73
CA ASP A 167 -1.86 -9.64 4.77
C ASP A 167 -3.30 -9.70 4.21
N ALA A 168 -3.52 -9.15 3.01
CA ALA A 168 -4.85 -9.08 2.43
C ALA A 168 -5.32 -10.41 1.82
N TRP A 169 -4.42 -11.18 1.18
CA TRP A 169 -4.77 -12.37 0.42
C TRP A 169 -4.23 -13.68 1.01
N GLY A 170 -3.40 -13.61 2.05
CA GLY A 170 -2.80 -14.79 2.68
C GLY A 170 -1.88 -15.57 1.74
N VAL A 171 -1.22 -14.87 0.82
CA VAL A 171 -0.27 -15.44 -0.14
C VAL A 171 1.17 -15.31 0.37
N THR A 172 2.09 -16.05 -0.22
CA THR A 172 3.54 -15.85 -0.05
C THR A 172 4.10 -15.11 -1.26
N VAL A 173 5.00 -14.17 -1.03
CA VAL A 173 5.69 -13.43 -2.10
C VAL A 173 7.19 -13.65 -1.94
N ASP A 174 7.81 -14.22 -2.95
CA ASP A 174 9.24 -14.53 -2.94
C ASP A 174 10.13 -13.27 -3.10
N SER A 175 11.47 -13.46 -3.13
CA SER A 175 12.42 -12.38 -3.32
C SER A 175 12.26 -11.66 -4.67
N ASN A 176 11.84 -12.39 -5.71
CA ASN A 176 11.64 -11.87 -7.06
C ASN A 176 10.30 -11.15 -7.24
N GLY A 177 9.40 -11.25 -6.26
CA GLY A 177 8.07 -10.68 -6.31
C GLY A 177 7.01 -11.64 -6.86
N SER A 178 7.32 -12.93 -7.03
CA SER A 178 6.32 -13.91 -7.47
C SER A 178 5.45 -14.39 -6.32
N ILE A 179 4.14 -14.48 -6.59
CA ILE A 179 3.15 -15.03 -5.65
C ILE A 179 3.14 -16.55 -5.73
N SER A 180 3.09 -17.17 -4.56
CA SER A 180 2.76 -18.59 -4.36
C SER A 180 1.70 -18.74 -3.25
N LYS A 181 0.92 -19.82 -3.31
CA LYS A 181 -0.14 -20.11 -2.33
C LYS A 181 -0.16 -21.60 -1.98
#